data_cd2a9dad080ae9484058459dd02c4343
#
_entry.id   cd2a9dad080ae9484058459dd02c4343
#
_cell.length_a   1.000
_cell.length_b   1.000
_cell.length_c   1.000
_cell.angle_alpha   90.00
_cell.angle_beta   90.00
_cell.angle_gamma   90.00
#
_symmetry.space_group_name_H-M   'P 1'
#
loop_
_entity.id
_entity.type
_entity.pdbx_description
1 polymer ?
#
loop_
_entity_poly.entity_id
_entity_poly.type
_entity_poly.pdbx_seq_one_letter_code
_entity_poly.pdbx_strand_id
1 'polypeptide(L)'
;MNVPEPKIGGSAHQPDHLYKGRRASLPLNIVVVGCGLGGLAAAYCLAQAGHKITILEAASTISEVGAGVQASPNISRLLTRWGLGPHLEEHGVKIQGMSLKRWTNDEVIGWTPLGDVMNKEYGSPFYFLHRADLYRMLYEITEPYCNIRVNSRVVSVDPSKPSVTLASGEVVSADLLIGADGIKSVTREYVVGGPDKPRATGDAAYRAIIPAEKLLQDDELKPLVERMESNIWMGPGGHIIGYAIRAKKDFNLVMMHPEEAEGGVESWTTEGNMDKMKEYYKGWSTTVQKLLALVPSTLDWKLMDRDPLPSWIHKDGKLALLGDSCHPMLPYRAQGLAMAIEDAAVLGNIFSHCSDRSQILPLLYAYQSLRYDRATATQTSSSLNRYIFHKPDGPEQEERDREMRAAMEDSLRVARGEKSTRVLTGNANQWADKKKSDIQYGYDADEEAEKWWLANGNRLMTLVPSIGLKPSVVHSINRDH
;
A
#
# COMPACT_ATOMS: atom_id res chain seq x y z
N MET A 1 -3.02 2.17 -33.35
CA MET A 1 -4.47 2.41 -33.38
C MET A 1 -4.96 2.27 -31.96
N ASN A 2 -5.30 3.41 -31.34
CA ASN A 2 -5.83 3.41 -29.97
C ASN A 2 -7.27 2.88 -30.03
N VAL A 3 -7.48 1.67 -29.53
CA VAL A 3 -8.84 1.18 -29.25
C VAL A 3 -9.32 1.95 -28.02
N PRO A 4 -10.46 2.68 -28.08
CA PRO A 4 -11.01 3.30 -26.88
C PRO A 4 -11.49 2.19 -25.93
N GLU A 5 -10.90 2.13 -24.74
CA GLU A 5 -11.37 1.23 -23.68
C GLU A 5 -12.82 1.61 -23.30
N PRO A 6 -13.69 0.62 -23.05
CA PRO A 6 -15.07 0.88 -22.70
C PRO A 6 -15.13 1.65 -21.37
N LYS A 7 -15.83 2.77 -21.35
CA LYS A 7 -16.21 3.44 -20.10
C LYS A 7 -17.01 2.46 -19.25
N ILE A 8 -16.67 2.32 -18.00
CA ILE A 8 -17.43 1.51 -17.05
C ILE A 8 -18.77 2.21 -16.83
N GLY A 9 -19.75 1.83 -17.64
CA GLY A 9 -21.12 2.32 -17.58
C GLY A 9 -21.90 1.58 -16.51
N GLY A 10 -21.78 2.01 -15.26
CA GLY A 10 -22.65 1.63 -14.17
C GLY A 10 -23.11 2.88 -13.46
N SER A 11 -24.41 3.00 -13.15
CA SER A 11 -24.94 4.09 -12.34
C SER A 11 -24.10 4.22 -11.08
N ALA A 12 -23.39 5.33 -10.94
CA ALA A 12 -22.61 5.63 -9.76
C ALA A 12 -23.56 5.51 -8.55
N HIS A 13 -23.37 4.44 -7.78
CA HIS A 13 -23.92 4.40 -6.43
C HIS A 13 -23.34 5.63 -5.74
N GLN A 14 -24.19 6.62 -5.43
CA GLN A 14 -23.73 7.75 -4.63
C GLN A 14 -23.25 7.15 -3.31
N PRO A 15 -21.96 7.29 -2.96
CA PRO A 15 -21.47 6.74 -1.70
C PRO A 15 -22.33 7.33 -0.59
N ASP A 16 -22.79 6.49 0.33
CA ASP A 16 -23.32 6.95 1.61
C ASP A 16 -22.32 7.99 2.11
N HIS A 17 -22.79 9.22 2.33
CA HIS A 17 -21.95 10.39 2.53
C HIS A 17 -20.79 10.09 3.47
N LEU A 18 -19.56 10.12 2.94
CA LEU A 18 -18.36 9.96 3.76
C LEU A 18 -18.44 10.91 4.95
N TYR A 19 -17.85 10.51 6.06
CA TYR A 19 -17.84 11.30 7.30
C TYR A 19 -19.24 11.62 7.84
N LYS A 20 -20.24 10.74 7.59
CA LYS A 20 -21.66 10.96 7.96
C LYS A 20 -22.23 12.24 7.35
N GLY A 21 -21.78 12.62 6.17
CA GLY A 21 -22.19 13.84 5.47
C GLY A 21 -21.52 15.14 5.96
N ARG A 22 -20.59 15.05 6.90
CA ARG A 22 -19.84 16.22 7.37
C ARG A 22 -18.93 16.76 6.28
N ARG A 23 -18.93 18.07 6.12
CA ARG A 23 -18.05 18.82 5.24
C ARG A 23 -17.46 20.01 5.98
N ALA A 24 -16.24 20.37 5.64
CA ALA A 24 -15.57 21.55 6.14
C ALA A 24 -16.45 22.80 5.90
N SER A 25 -16.66 23.60 6.93
CA SER A 25 -17.38 24.87 6.79
C SER A 25 -16.52 25.95 6.13
N LEU A 26 -15.19 25.76 6.13
CA LEU A 26 -14.23 26.56 5.35
C LEU A 26 -13.55 25.67 4.29
N PRO A 27 -13.95 25.71 3.02
CA PRO A 27 -13.25 25.06 1.94
C PRO A 27 -11.83 25.62 1.76
N LEU A 28 -10.83 24.74 1.77
CA LEU A 28 -9.43 25.08 1.46
C LEU A 28 -9.14 24.78 -0.03
N ASN A 29 -8.22 25.56 -0.63
CA ASN A 29 -7.58 25.16 -1.88
C ASN A 29 -6.36 24.30 -1.53
N ILE A 30 -6.39 23.03 -1.93
CA ILE A 30 -5.34 22.06 -1.60
C ILE A 30 -4.68 21.58 -2.89
N VAL A 31 -3.36 21.62 -2.93
CA VAL A 31 -2.57 21.02 -4.01
C VAL A 31 -2.03 19.68 -3.53
N VAL A 32 -2.32 18.62 -4.29
CA VAL A 32 -1.75 17.28 -4.12
C VAL A 32 -0.67 17.10 -5.19
N VAL A 33 0.55 16.85 -4.76
CA VAL A 33 1.69 16.61 -5.65
C VAL A 33 1.84 15.11 -5.88
N GLY A 34 1.58 14.66 -7.09
CA GLY A 34 1.57 13.25 -7.50
C GLY A 34 0.17 12.66 -7.64
N CYS A 35 -0.07 12.02 -8.79
CA CYS A 35 -1.34 11.36 -9.16
C CYS A 35 -1.26 9.84 -9.06
N GLY A 36 -0.43 9.29 -8.15
CA GLY A 36 -0.41 7.87 -7.84
C GLY A 36 -1.64 7.44 -7.02
N LEU A 37 -1.73 6.15 -6.66
CA LEU A 37 -2.85 5.59 -5.89
C LEU A 37 -3.12 6.36 -4.58
N GLY A 38 -2.05 6.72 -3.83
CA GLY A 38 -2.18 7.51 -2.60
C GLY A 38 -2.66 8.95 -2.86
N GLY A 39 -2.13 9.59 -3.91
CA GLY A 39 -2.54 10.97 -4.29
C GLY A 39 -3.99 11.04 -4.76
N LEU A 40 -4.46 10.10 -5.57
CA LEU A 40 -5.86 9.98 -5.98
C LEU A 40 -6.77 9.75 -4.76
N ALA A 41 -6.41 8.82 -3.88
CA ALA A 41 -7.18 8.54 -2.67
C ALA A 41 -7.27 9.77 -1.76
N ALA A 42 -6.15 10.47 -1.52
CA ALA A 42 -6.13 11.70 -0.72
C ALA A 42 -6.98 12.81 -1.34
N ALA A 43 -6.87 12.99 -2.66
CA ALA A 43 -7.66 13.98 -3.39
C ALA A 43 -9.15 13.68 -3.29
N TYR A 44 -9.56 12.40 -3.49
CA TYR A 44 -10.94 12.00 -3.34
C TYR A 44 -11.46 12.28 -1.93
N CYS A 45 -10.76 11.81 -0.90
CA CYS A 45 -11.17 11.98 0.49
C CYS A 45 -11.28 13.44 0.91
N LEU A 46 -10.31 14.28 0.52
CA LEU A 46 -10.33 15.71 0.80
C LEU A 46 -11.42 16.45 0.01
N ALA A 47 -11.71 16.05 -1.22
CA ALA A 47 -12.80 16.62 -2.01
C ALA A 47 -14.16 16.26 -1.37
N GLN A 48 -14.34 15.03 -0.91
CA GLN A 48 -15.54 14.61 -0.16
C GLN A 48 -15.67 15.35 1.18
N ALA A 49 -14.55 15.72 1.80
CA ALA A 49 -14.51 16.59 2.99
C ALA A 49 -14.89 18.06 2.70
N GLY A 50 -15.08 18.45 1.44
CA GLY A 50 -15.56 19.77 1.04
C GLY A 50 -14.48 20.73 0.56
N HIS A 51 -13.24 20.27 0.36
CA HIS A 51 -12.13 21.09 -0.13
C HIS A 51 -12.04 21.11 -1.66
N LYS A 52 -11.35 22.13 -2.20
CA LYS A 52 -11.05 22.28 -3.64
C LYS A 52 -9.68 21.71 -3.93
N ILE A 53 -9.60 20.68 -4.76
CA ILE A 53 -8.39 19.93 -4.99
C ILE A 53 -7.82 20.14 -6.37
N THR A 54 -6.52 20.42 -6.44
CA THR A 54 -5.73 20.35 -7.67
C THR A 54 -4.66 19.29 -7.52
N ILE A 55 -4.64 18.31 -8.43
CA ILE A 55 -3.59 17.28 -8.49
C ILE A 55 -2.60 17.67 -9.57
N LEU A 56 -1.31 17.62 -9.25
CA LEU A 56 -0.21 17.88 -10.17
C LEU A 56 0.55 16.59 -10.47
N GLU A 57 0.50 16.14 -11.72
CA GLU A 57 1.17 14.92 -12.17
C GLU A 57 2.31 15.25 -13.14
N ALA A 58 3.48 14.67 -12.90
CA ALA A 58 4.66 14.91 -13.72
C ALA A 58 4.62 14.22 -15.09
N ALA A 59 3.91 13.10 -15.20
CA ALA A 59 3.76 12.36 -16.45
C ALA A 59 2.85 13.11 -17.45
N SER A 60 3.09 12.87 -18.73
CA SER A 60 2.27 13.45 -19.83
C SER A 60 0.95 12.73 -20.03
N THR A 61 0.86 11.50 -19.56
CA THR A 61 -0.33 10.66 -19.66
C THR A 61 -0.59 9.98 -18.35
N ILE A 62 -1.86 9.79 -18.04
CA ILE A 62 -2.29 9.02 -16.88
C ILE A 62 -2.21 7.55 -17.28
N SER A 63 -1.17 6.87 -16.80
CA SER A 63 -0.97 5.45 -17.01
C SER A 63 -0.21 4.83 -15.83
N GLU A 64 -0.53 3.62 -15.50
CA GLU A 64 0.16 2.84 -14.47
C GLU A 64 0.80 1.60 -15.07
N VAL A 65 2.03 1.33 -14.67
CA VAL A 65 2.70 0.07 -14.99
C VAL A 65 2.05 -1.04 -14.16
N GLY A 66 1.59 -2.09 -14.85
CA GLY A 66 0.81 -3.16 -14.25
C GLY A 66 1.66 -4.16 -13.47
N ALA A 67 1.33 -4.35 -12.20
CA ALA A 67 1.73 -5.50 -11.38
C ALA A 67 0.57 -5.86 -10.45
N GLY A 68 0.64 -7.02 -9.80
CA GLY A 68 -0.33 -7.38 -8.79
C GLY A 68 -0.22 -6.49 -7.55
N VAL A 69 -1.35 -6.10 -6.98
CA VAL A 69 -1.48 -5.44 -5.67
C VAL A 69 -2.49 -6.17 -4.81
N GLN A 70 -2.39 -5.96 -3.52
CA GLN A 70 -3.24 -6.61 -2.53
C GLN A 70 -4.11 -5.57 -1.82
N ALA A 71 -5.41 -5.79 -1.81
CA ALA A 71 -6.37 -5.02 -1.01
C ALA A 71 -6.85 -5.89 0.17
N SER A 72 -6.12 -5.81 1.27
CA SER A 72 -6.45 -6.48 2.52
C SER A 72 -7.65 -5.82 3.23
N PRO A 73 -8.30 -6.48 4.21
CA PRO A 73 -9.53 -6.00 4.85
C PRO A 73 -9.50 -4.55 5.34
N ASN A 74 -8.35 -4.08 5.85
CA ASN A 74 -8.18 -2.70 6.31
C ASN A 74 -8.38 -1.65 5.21
N ILE A 75 -8.13 -1.99 3.93
CA ILE A 75 -8.39 -1.06 2.82
C ILE A 75 -9.56 -1.47 1.93
N SER A 76 -9.85 -2.75 1.77
CA SER A 76 -11.01 -3.16 0.97
C SER A 76 -12.32 -2.63 1.54
N ARG A 77 -12.44 -2.46 2.87
CA ARG A 77 -13.58 -1.80 3.52
C ARG A 77 -13.68 -0.32 3.16
N LEU A 78 -12.54 0.39 3.11
CA LEU A 78 -12.50 1.81 2.73
C LEU A 78 -12.88 1.97 1.26
N LEU A 79 -12.28 1.18 0.37
CA LEU A 79 -12.61 1.19 -1.05
C LEU A 79 -14.09 0.85 -1.31
N THR A 80 -14.64 -0.12 -0.58
CA THR A 80 -16.08 -0.45 -0.66
C THR A 80 -16.93 0.72 -0.19
N ARG A 81 -16.57 1.37 0.92
CA ARG A 81 -17.26 2.56 1.45
C ARG A 81 -17.18 3.74 0.48
N TRP A 82 -16.12 3.84 -0.32
CA TRP A 82 -15.97 4.84 -1.39
C TRP A 82 -16.75 4.50 -2.67
N GLY A 83 -17.53 3.41 -2.68
CA GLY A 83 -18.36 3.00 -3.80
C GLY A 83 -17.70 2.02 -4.76
N LEU A 84 -16.47 1.58 -4.50
CA LEU A 84 -15.72 0.68 -5.39
C LEU A 84 -16.04 -0.82 -5.18
N GLY A 85 -16.92 -1.16 -4.23
CA GLY A 85 -17.28 -2.56 -3.94
C GLY A 85 -17.63 -3.39 -5.18
N PRO A 86 -18.56 -2.96 -6.05
CA PRO A 86 -18.91 -3.68 -7.27
C PRO A 86 -17.71 -3.93 -8.20
N HIS A 87 -16.82 -2.95 -8.35
CA HIS A 87 -15.62 -3.06 -9.19
C HIS A 87 -14.58 -4.02 -8.59
N LEU A 88 -14.45 -4.04 -7.24
CA LEU A 88 -13.60 -5.00 -6.55
C LEU A 88 -14.09 -6.43 -6.77
N GLU A 89 -15.41 -6.65 -6.78
CA GLU A 89 -16.02 -7.95 -7.07
C GLU A 89 -15.80 -8.39 -8.52
N GLU A 90 -15.91 -7.47 -9.47
CA GLU A 90 -15.80 -7.76 -10.90
C GLU A 90 -14.36 -8.04 -11.34
N HIS A 91 -13.40 -7.24 -10.86
CA HIS A 91 -12.02 -7.26 -11.35
C HIS A 91 -11.04 -7.95 -10.40
N GLY A 92 -11.40 -8.06 -9.13
CA GLY A 92 -10.56 -8.67 -8.11
C GLY A 92 -10.65 -10.20 -8.09
N VAL A 93 -9.67 -10.80 -7.46
CA VAL A 93 -9.69 -12.22 -7.07
C VAL A 93 -9.77 -12.29 -5.56
N LYS A 94 -10.89 -12.81 -5.03
CA LYS A 94 -11.00 -13.11 -3.59
C LYS A 94 -10.10 -14.30 -3.27
N ILE A 95 -9.09 -14.02 -2.49
CA ILE A 95 -8.11 -15.03 -2.11
C ILE A 95 -8.70 -15.97 -1.06
N GLN A 96 -8.41 -17.28 -1.18
CA GLN A 96 -8.87 -18.30 -0.23
C GLN A 96 -7.82 -18.61 0.84
N GLY A 97 -6.55 -18.50 0.49
CA GLY A 97 -5.46 -18.79 1.39
C GLY A 97 -4.09 -18.34 0.90
N MET A 98 -3.12 -18.52 1.76
CA MET A 98 -1.71 -18.28 1.46
C MET A 98 -0.93 -19.55 1.78
N SER A 99 -0.24 -20.09 0.77
CA SER A 99 0.59 -21.29 0.85
C SER A 99 2.07 -20.91 0.87
N LEU A 100 2.78 -21.30 1.92
CA LEU A 100 4.22 -21.14 2.06
C LEU A 100 4.89 -22.47 1.68
N LYS A 101 5.82 -22.42 0.73
CA LYS A 101 6.40 -23.60 0.10
C LYS A 101 7.92 -23.61 0.17
N ARG A 102 8.51 -24.80 0.18
CA ARG A 102 9.93 -24.99 -0.03
C ARG A 102 10.27 -24.77 -1.51
N TRP A 103 11.37 -24.08 -1.76
CA TRP A 103 11.87 -23.78 -3.10
C TRP A 103 12.28 -25.01 -3.90
N THR A 104 12.70 -26.12 -3.23
CA THR A 104 13.27 -27.29 -3.86
C THR A 104 12.25 -28.27 -4.44
N ASN A 105 11.07 -28.41 -3.79
CA ASN A 105 10.18 -29.56 -4.03
C ASN A 105 8.69 -29.22 -3.90
N ASP A 106 8.33 -27.92 -3.83
CA ASP A 106 6.93 -27.46 -3.68
C ASP A 106 6.24 -27.91 -2.38
N GLU A 107 6.96 -28.50 -1.41
CA GLU A 107 6.39 -28.92 -0.15
C GLU A 107 5.73 -27.73 0.56
N VAL A 108 4.42 -27.86 0.86
CA VAL A 108 3.69 -26.86 1.63
C VAL A 108 4.07 -26.98 3.10
N ILE A 109 4.78 -26.01 3.62
CA ILE A 109 5.25 -25.95 5.01
C ILE A 109 4.44 -24.98 5.86
N GLY A 110 3.57 -24.20 5.26
CA GLY A 110 2.66 -23.30 5.94
C GLY A 110 1.45 -22.98 5.09
N TRP A 111 0.29 -22.87 5.72
CA TRP A 111 -0.93 -22.43 5.08
C TRP A 111 -1.75 -21.59 6.07
N THR A 112 -2.33 -20.50 5.54
CA THR A 112 -3.17 -19.58 6.31
C THR A 112 -4.45 -19.33 5.55
N PRO A 113 -5.65 -19.55 6.13
CA PRO A 113 -6.91 -19.22 5.52
C PRO A 113 -7.08 -17.69 5.44
N LEU A 114 -7.48 -17.18 4.26
CA LEU A 114 -7.73 -15.76 4.02
C LEU A 114 -9.09 -15.49 3.35
N GLY A 115 -9.83 -16.52 2.98
CA GLY A 115 -11.12 -16.40 2.29
C GLY A 115 -12.23 -15.82 3.17
N ASP A 116 -13.26 -16.61 3.43
CA ASP A 116 -14.42 -16.20 4.24
C ASP A 116 -14.03 -15.76 5.66
N VAL A 117 -12.91 -16.25 6.18
CA VAL A 117 -12.35 -15.87 7.49
C VAL A 117 -12.12 -14.35 7.55
N MET A 118 -11.55 -13.75 6.50
CA MET A 118 -11.30 -12.31 6.46
C MET A 118 -12.60 -11.50 6.56
N ASN A 119 -13.60 -11.89 5.82
CA ASN A 119 -14.90 -11.22 5.85
C ASN A 119 -15.62 -11.44 7.20
N LYS A 120 -15.55 -12.65 7.74
CA LYS A 120 -16.19 -13.00 9.02
C LYS A 120 -15.55 -12.30 10.21
N GLU A 121 -14.22 -12.25 10.27
CA GLU A 121 -13.48 -11.69 11.41
C GLU A 121 -13.26 -10.18 11.32
N TYR A 122 -13.05 -9.67 10.10
CA TYR A 122 -12.69 -8.26 9.88
C TYR A 122 -13.72 -7.47 9.06
N GLY A 123 -14.84 -8.09 8.67
CA GLY A 123 -15.97 -7.42 8.01
C GLY A 123 -15.70 -7.01 6.56
N SER A 124 -14.60 -7.48 5.94
CA SER A 124 -14.29 -7.16 4.55
C SER A 124 -13.42 -8.23 3.90
N PRO A 125 -13.62 -8.55 2.61
CA PRO A 125 -12.82 -9.53 1.89
C PRO A 125 -11.37 -9.06 1.64
N PHE A 126 -10.51 -10.03 1.34
CA PHE A 126 -9.15 -9.80 0.85
C PHE A 126 -9.13 -10.03 -0.67
N TYR A 127 -8.69 -9.01 -1.44
CA TYR A 127 -8.62 -9.10 -2.90
C TYR A 127 -7.19 -9.01 -3.41
N PHE A 128 -6.91 -9.76 -4.48
CA PHE A 128 -5.81 -9.50 -5.38
C PHE A 128 -6.31 -8.77 -6.62
N LEU A 129 -5.62 -7.70 -6.98
CA LEU A 129 -6.00 -6.81 -8.06
C LEU A 129 -4.80 -6.57 -8.99
N HIS A 130 -5.08 -6.18 -10.21
CA HIS A 130 -4.08 -5.56 -11.04
C HIS A 130 -3.97 -4.07 -10.69
N ARG A 131 -2.75 -3.55 -10.52
CA ARG A 131 -2.49 -2.18 -10.07
C ARG A 131 -3.16 -1.13 -10.97
N ALA A 132 -3.08 -1.31 -12.30
CA ALA A 132 -3.70 -0.40 -13.24
C ALA A 132 -5.24 -0.40 -13.17
N ASP A 133 -5.86 -1.55 -12.83
CA ASP A 133 -7.32 -1.61 -12.67
C ASP A 133 -7.75 -0.83 -11.41
N LEU A 134 -7.05 -1.02 -10.28
CA LEU A 134 -7.30 -0.24 -9.06
C LEU A 134 -7.05 1.26 -9.28
N TYR A 135 -5.99 1.61 -10.04
CA TYR A 135 -5.70 3.00 -10.39
C TYR A 135 -6.87 3.62 -11.17
N ARG A 136 -7.37 2.92 -12.20
CA ARG A 136 -8.51 3.38 -12.99
C ARG A 136 -9.75 3.58 -12.12
N MET A 137 -10.07 2.63 -11.24
CA MET A 137 -11.19 2.74 -10.30
C MET A 137 -11.08 4.00 -9.43
N LEU A 138 -9.90 4.25 -8.84
CA LEU A 138 -9.67 5.44 -8.03
C LEU A 138 -9.70 6.72 -8.86
N TYR A 139 -9.17 6.69 -10.07
CA TYR A 139 -9.20 7.84 -10.98
C TYR A 139 -10.65 8.23 -11.31
N GLU A 140 -11.49 7.26 -11.68
CA GLU A 140 -12.88 7.49 -12.09
C GLU A 140 -13.74 8.09 -10.98
N ILE A 141 -13.52 7.72 -9.70
CA ILE A 141 -14.23 8.34 -8.59
C ILE A 141 -13.65 9.70 -8.18
N THR A 142 -12.40 10.00 -8.54
CA THR A 142 -11.69 11.23 -8.13
C THR A 142 -11.86 12.36 -9.16
N GLU A 143 -11.75 12.04 -10.45
CA GLU A 143 -11.78 13.02 -11.56
C GLU A 143 -12.96 13.99 -11.49
N PRO A 144 -14.20 13.57 -11.18
CA PRO A 144 -15.34 14.48 -11.15
C PRO A 144 -15.26 15.59 -10.08
N TYR A 145 -14.40 15.43 -9.08
CA TYR A 145 -14.30 16.33 -7.93
C TYR A 145 -13.00 17.14 -7.88
N CYS A 146 -12.04 16.86 -8.76
CA CYS A 146 -10.69 17.40 -8.70
C CYS A 146 -10.23 17.99 -10.03
N ASN A 147 -9.38 19.02 -9.97
CA ASN A 147 -8.65 19.50 -11.13
C ASN A 147 -7.35 18.72 -11.28
N ILE A 148 -7.29 17.77 -12.23
CA ILE A 148 -6.11 16.93 -12.48
C ILE A 148 -5.30 17.54 -13.63
N ARG A 149 -4.03 17.86 -13.35
CA ARG A 149 -3.10 18.48 -14.31
C ARG A 149 -1.92 17.55 -14.56
N VAL A 150 -1.85 16.99 -15.76
CA VAL A 150 -0.68 16.26 -16.28
C VAL A 150 0.41 17.21 -16.79
N ASN A 151 1.59 16.71 -17.13
CA ASN A 151 2.76 17.53 -17.52
C ASN A 151 3.10 18.62 -16.50
N SER A 152 2.79 18.41 -15.24
CA SER A 152 2.88 19.39 -14.16
C SER A 152 3.94 18.97 -13.13
N ARG A 153 5.15 18.68 -13.60
CA ARG A 153 6.27 18.28 -12.75
C ARG A 153 6.65 19.39 -11.78
N VAL A 154 6.47 19.13 -10.50
CA VAL A 154 6.93 20.01 -9.41
C VAL A 154 8.44 19.89 -9.27
N VAL A 155 9.15 21.01 -9.26
CA VAL A 155 10.61 21.09 -9.12
C VAL A 155 11.04 21.82 -7.85
N SER A 156 10.18 22.65 -7.28
CA SER A 156 10.44 23.28 -5.98
C SER A 156 9.15 23.59 -5.22
N VAL A 157 9.28 23.75 -3.91
CA VAL A 157 8.18 24.04 -2.99
C VAL A 157 8.54 25.23 -2.09
N ASP A 158 7.62 26.14 -1.87
CA ASP A 158 7.71 27.17 -0.80
C ASP A 158 6.66 26.88 0.26
N PRO A 159 7.01 26.18 1.36
CA PRO A 159 6.05 25.89 2.43
C PRO A 159 5.62 27.12 3.21
N SER A 160 6.40 28.21 3.20
CA SER A 160 6.06 29.44 3.93
C SER A 160 4.91 30.20 3.27
N LYS A 161 4.85 30.12 1.92
CA LYS A 161 3.77 30.66 1.08
C LYS A 161 3.15 29.50 0.27
N PRO A 162 2.44 28.56 0.91
CA PRO A 162 2.16 27.24 0.34
C PRO A 162 1.95 27.26 -1.17
N SER A 163 3.06 27.05 -1.89
CA SER A 163 3.11 27.08 -3.36
C SER A 163 4.15 26.10 -3.88
N VAL A 164 3.96 25.67 -5.11
CA VAL A 164 4.91 24.83 -5.84
C VAL A 164 5.27 25.50 -7.17
N THR A 165 6.53 25.33 -7.60
CA THR A 165 6.99 25.76 -8.93
C THR A 165 7.06 24.53 -9.82
N LEU A 166 6.45 24.61 -10.99
CA LEU A 166 6.49 23.58 -12.01
C LEU A 166 7.74 23.70 -12.89
N ALA A 167 8.11 22.64 -13.57
CA ALA A 167 9.22 22.66 -14.55
C ALA A 167 9.01 23.67 -15.68
N SER A 168 7.77 24.08 -15.95
CA SER A 168 7.42 25.17 -16.89
C SER A 168 7.76 26.57 -16.38
N GLY A 169 8.08 26.71 -15.09
CA GLY A 169 8.24 28.00 -14.41
C GLY A 169 6.95 28.56 -13.81
N GLU A 170 5.80 27.93 -14.04
CA GLU A 170 4.52 28.32 -13.43
C GLU A 170 4.56 28.09 -11.92
N VAL A 171 4.00 29.02 -11.14
CA VAL A 171 3.82 28.90 -9.71
C VAL A 171 2.35 28.63 -9.40
N VAL A 172 2.08 27.53 -8.69
CA VAL A 172 0.73 27.15 -8.25
C VAL A 172 0.65 27.32 -6.74
N SER A 173 -0.24 28.20 -6.26
CA SER A 173 -0.45 28.50 -4.85
C SER A 173 -1.67 27.77 -4.28
N ALA A 174 -1.63 27.48 -2.97
CA ALA A 174 -2.67 26.78 -2.25
C ALA A 174 -2.81 27.32 -0.81
N ASP A 175 -3.76 26.77 -0.03
CA ASP A 175 -3.82 26.93 1.42
C ASP A 175 -3.00 25.84 2.12
N LEU A 176 -2.91 24.67 1.48
CA LEU A 176 -2.21 23.47 1.97
C LEU A 176 -1.62 22.66 0.80
N LEU A 177 -0.44 22.11 1.00
CA LEU A 177 0.23 21.19 0.08
C LEU A 177 0.25 19.78 0.68
N ILE A 178 -0.08 18.77 -0.12
CA ILE A 178 0.05 17.35 0.23
C ILE A 178 1.04 16.73 -0.73
N GLY A 179 2.19 16.29 -0.20
CA GLY A 179 3.18 15.55 -0.96
C GLY A 179 2.82 14.07 -1.04
N ALA A 180 2.40 13.61 -2.21
CA ALA A 180 2.10 12.22 -2.55
C ALA A 180 2.93 11.77 -3.77
N ASP A 181 4.13 12.34 -3.91
CA ASP A 181 5.05 12.20 -5.04
C ASP A 181 6.00 10.98 -4.93
N GLY A 182 5.66 10.04 -4.04
CA GLY A 182 6.23 8.71 -3.97
C GLY A 182 7.66 8.66 -3.42
N ILE A 183 8.34 7.56 -3.69
CA ILE A 183 9.66 7.27 -3.11
C ILE A 183 10.74 8.27 -3.55
N LYS A 184 10.62 8.88 -4.74
CA LYS A 184 11.51 9.94 -5.28
C LYS A 184 11.02 11.35 -4.96
N SER A 185 10.32 11.51 -3.85
CA SER A 185 9.63 12.72 -3.46
C SER A 185 10.53 13.94 -3.39
N VAL A 186 10.17 14.97 -4.14
CA VAL A 186 10.73 16.33 -4.02
C VAL A 186 10.16 17.02 -2.79
N THR A 187 8.87 16.82 -2.49
CA THR A 187 8.21 17.44 -1.33
C THR A 187 8.80 16.97 0.00
N ARG A 188 9.30 15.73 0.06
CA ARG A 188 9.97 15.16 1.23
C ARG A 188 11.22 15.95 1.63
N GLU A 189 12.03 16.37 0.68
CA GLU A 189 13.27 17.11 0.94
C GLU A 189 13.01 18.41 1.70
N TYR A 190 11.87 19.07 1.45
CA TYR A 190 11.48 20.27 2.19
C TYR A 190 11.04 19.97 3.61
N VAL A 191 10.36 18.84 3.85
CA VAL A 191 9.97 18.43 5.20
C VAL A 191 11.19 18.03 6.03
N VAL A 192 12.16 17.31 5.44
CA VAL A 192 13.42 16.89 6.11
C VAL A 192 14.41 18.05 6.27
N GLY A 193 14.29 19.09 5.43
CA GLY A 193 15.17 20.25 5.43
C GLY A 193 16.48 20.04 4.63
N GLY A 194 16.51 19.10 3.70
CA GLY A 194 17.66 18.84 2.83
C GLY A 194 17.49 17.58 1.96
N PRO A 195 18.51 17.28 1.12
CA PRO A 195 18.48 16.08 0.29
C PRO A 195 18.34 14.81 1.11
N ASP A 196 17.40 13.94 0.72
CA ASP A 196 17.15 12.67 1.37
C ASP A 196 17.22 11.55 0.32
N LYS A 197 18.30 10.78 0.34
CA LYS A 197 18.55 9.69 -0.61
C LYS A 197 18.11 8.35 -0.02
N PRO A 198 17.43 7.50 -0.81
CA PRO A 198 17.12 6.15 -0.39
C PRO A 198 18.39 5.30 -0.28
N ARG A 199 18.35 4.27 0.57
CA ARG A 199 19.40 3.27 0.71
C ARG A 199 19.07 2.04 -0.13
N ALA A 200 20.05 1.50 -0.85
CA ALA A 200 19.94 0.18 -1.49
C ALA A 200 19.85 -0.90 -0.41
N THR A 201 18.91 -1.83 -0.57
CA THR A 201 18.73 -2.94 0.37
C THR A 201 19.62 -4.14 0.06
N GLY A 202 20.23 -4.18 -1.12
CA GLY A 202 20.91 -5.33 -1.67
C GLY A 202 19.97 -6.38 -2.27
N ASP A 203 18.67 -6.06 -2.38
CA ASP A 203 17.67 -6.90 -3.04
C ASP A 203 17.09 -6.21 -4.26
N ALA A 204 16.67 -7.02 -5.23
CA ALA A 204 15.87 -6.61 -6.37
C ALA A 204 14.72 -7.60 -6.60
N ALA A 205 13.78 -7.24 -7.47
CA ALA A 205 12.64 -8.06 -7.79
C ALA A 205 12.37 -8.11 -9.28
N TYR A 206 12.45 -9.30 -9.87
CA TYR A 206 11.85 -9.52 -11.17
C TYR A 206 10.34 -9.55 -11.06
N ARG A 207 9.65 -8.91 -11.98
CA ARG A 207 8.18 -8.87 -12.05
C ARG A 207 7.70 -9.29 -13.42
N ALA A 208 6.76 -10.21 -13.44
CA ALA A 208 6.17 -10.72 -14.67
C ALA A 208 4.68 -10.96 -14.51
N ILE A 209 3.96 -10.86 -15.62
CA ILE A 209 2.57 -11.28 -15.75
C ILE A 209 2.51 -12.34 -16.82
N ILE A 210 1.88 -13.47 -16.48
CA ILE A 210 1.68 -14.59 -17.37
C ILE A 210 0.18 -14.72 -17.65
N PRO A 211 -0.28 -14.78 -18.90
CA PRO A 211 -1.68 -15.09 -19.20
C PRO A 211 -2.08 -16.42 -18.55
N ALA A 212 -3.13 -16.40 -17.73
CA ALA A 212 -3.53 -17.57 -16.94
C ALA A 212 -3.93 -18.76 -17.82
N GLU A 213 -4.38 -18.52 -19.06
CA GLU A 213 -4.67 -19.57 -20.04
C GLU A 213 -3.50 -20.52 -20.29
N LYS A 214 -2.25 -20.01 -20.20
CA LYS A 214 -1.05 -20.83 -20.36
C LYS A 214 -0.83 -21.77 -19.16
N LEU A 215 -1.17 -21.33 -17.95
CA LEU A 215 -1.09 -22.17 -16.76
C LEU A 215 -2.18 -23.23 -16.75
N LEU A 216 -3.37 -22.90 -17.26
CA LEU A 216 -4.52 -23.81 -17.32
C LEU A 216 -4.31 -24.98 -18.30
N GLN A 217 -3.33 -24.89 -19.21
CA GLN A 217 -2.96 -25.96 -20.16
C GLN A 217 -1.97 -26.97 -19.55
N ASP A 218 -1.40 -26.71 -18.38
CA ASP A 218 -0.47 -27.61 -17.68
C ASP A 218 -1.10 -28.12 -16.39
N ASP A 219 -1.24 -29.42 -16.23
CA ASP A 219 -1.92 -30.04 -15.08
C ASP A 219 -1.25 -29.73 -13.73
N GLU A 220 0.07 -29.46 -13.70
CA GLU A 220 0.79 -29.06 -12.48
C GLU A 220 0.61 -27.57 -12.16
N LEU A 221 0.46 -26.71 -13.16
CA LEU A 221 0.29 -25.26 -12.99
C LEU A 221 -1.17 -24.83 -12.79
N LYS A 222 -2.12 -25.56 -13.40
CA LYS A 222 -3.54 -25.28 -13.33
C LYS A 222 -4.07 -25.02 -11.90
N PRO A 223 -3.69 -25.81 -10.87
CA PRO A 223 -4.12 -25.55 -9.49
C PRO A 223 -3.71 -24.17 -8.93
N LEU A 224 -2.64 -23.55 -9.45
CA LEU A 224 -2.20 -22.21 -8.99
C LEU A 224 -3.21 -21.12 -9.35
N VAL A 225 -3.98 -21.30 -10.44
CA VAL A 225 -5.04 -20.39 -10.86
C VAL A 225 -6.38 -20.76 -10.20
N GLU A 226 -6.71 -22.06 -10.14
CA GLU A 226 -8.02 -22.53 -9.70
C GLU A 226 -8.26 -22.36 -8.18
N ARG A 227 -7.23 -22.62 -7.35
CA ARG A 227 -7.35 -22.57 -5.89
C ARG A 227 -7.46 -21.17 -5.31
N MET A 228 -7.19 -20.13 -6.11
CA MET A 228 -7.22 -18.72 -5.66
C MET A 228 -6.37 -18.50 -4.41
N GLU A 229 -5.18 -19.02 -4.37
CA GLU A 229 -4.23 -18.85 -3.27
C GLU A 229 -3.04 -17.97 -3.70
N SER A 230 -2.45 -17.29 -2.73
CA SER A 230 -1.08 -16.79 -2.87
C SER A 230 -0.11 -17.92 -2.63
N ASN A 231 0.79 -18.16 -3.54
CA ASN A 231 1.83 -19.17 -3.42
C ASN A 231 3.18 -18.49 -3.21
N ILE A 232 3.87 -18.80 -2.13
CA ILE A 232 5.16 -18.23 -1.77
C ILE A 232 6.19 -19.35 -1.68
N TRP A 233 7.13 -19.40 -2.61
CA TRP A 233 8.28 -20.29 -2.56
C TRP A 233 9.44 -19.59 -1.88
N MET A 234 9.93 -20.14 -0.79
CA MET A 234 11.01 -19.57 0.03
C MET A 234 12.30 -20.34 -0.17
N GLY A 235 13.39 -19.62 -0.48
CA GLY A 235 14.71 -20.21 -0.74
C GLY A 235 15.86 -19.33 -0.25
N PRO A 236 17.09 -19.86 -0.34
CA PRO A 236 18.28 -19.12 0.07
C PRO A 236 18.41 -17.79 -0.68
N GLY A 237 18.44 -16.68 0.05
CA GLY A 237 18.62 -15.35 -0.51
C GLY A 237 17.46 -14.78 -1.32
N GLY A 238 16.37 -15.54 -1.56
CA GLY A 238 15.25 -15.07 -2.36
C GLY A 238 13.93 -15.80 -2.10
N HIS A 239 12.86 -15.30 -2.70
CA HIS A 239 11.56 -15.98 -2.72
C HIS A 239 10.76 -15.58 -3.95
N ILE A 240 9.76 -16.38 -4.28
CA ILE A 240 8.84 -16.12 -5.39
C ILE A 240 7.44 -16.04 -4.82
N ILE A 241 6.66 -15.04 -5.23
CA ILE A 241 5.24 -14.92 -4.92
C ILE A 241 4.45 -14.98 -6.22
N GLY A 242 3.51 -15.93 -6.30
CA GLY A 242 2.63 -16.09 -7.45
C GLY A 242 1.16 -16.13 -7.06
N TYR A 243 0.31 -15.39 -7.77
CA TYR A 243 -1.14 -15.36 -7.55
C TYR A 243 -1.93 -14.85 -8.76
N ALA A 244 -3.17 -15.30 -8.90
CA ALA A 244 -4.06 -14.86 -9.97
C ALA A 244 -4.61 -13.45 -9.69
N ILE A 245 -4.76 -12.66 -10.77
CA ILE A 245 -5.33 -11.30 -10.79
C ILE A 245 -6.32 -11.17 -11.96
N ARG A 246 -6.97 -9.99 -12.12
CA ARG A 246 -7.91 -9.70 -13.22
C ARG A 246 -8.97 -10.77 -13.39
N ALA A 247 -9.70 -11.08 -12.32
CA ALA A 247 -10.69 -12.15 -12.34
C ALA A 247 -10.13 -13.49 -12.91
N LYS A 248 -8.88 -13.82 -12.55
CA LYS A 248 -8.11 -15.01 -12.97
C LYS A 248 -7.69 -15.04 -14.45
N LYS A 249 -7.70 -13.92 -15.15
CA LYS A 249 -7.21 -13.85 -16.53
C LYS A 249 -5.68 -13.81 -16.61
N ASP A 250 -5.05 -13.29 -15.58
CA ASP A 250 -3.60 -13.12 -15.48
C ASP A 250 -3.06 -13.74 -14.19
N PHE A 251 -1.82 -14.20 -14.24
CA PHE A 251 -1.06 -14.69 -13.10
C PHE A 251 0.14 -13.76 -12.86
N ASN A 252 0.13 -13.08 -11.72
CA ASN A 252 1.21 -12.20 -11.30
C ASN A 252 2.33 -13.01 -10.65
N LEU A 253 3.57 -12.72 -11.03
CA LEU A 253 4.76 -13.34 -10.49
C LEU A 253 5.75 -12.27 -10.05
N VAL A 254 6.15 -12.31 -8.78
CA VAL A 254 7.19 -11.44 -8.20
C VAL A 254 8.29 -12.33 -7.64
N MET A 255 9.51 -12.10 -8.10
CA MET A 255 10.63 -12.99 -7.85
C MET A 255 11.77 -12.17 -7.22
N MET A 256 11.96 -12.32 -5.91
CA MET A 256 12.97 -11.60 -5.12
C MET A 256 14.31 -12.27 -5.23
N HIS A 257 15.34 -11.48 -5.51
CA HIS A 257 16.74 -11.94 -5.63
C HIS A 257 17.73 -10.92 -5.05
N PRO A 258 18.96 -11.32 -4.70
CA PRO A 258 20.02 -10.38 -4.36
C PRO A 258 20.37 -9.50 -5.56
N GLU A 259 20.67 -8.24 -5.30
CA GLU A 259 21.16 -7.32 -6.31
C GLU A 259 22.64 -7.60 -6.62
N GLU A 260 22.99 -7.87 -7.89
CA GLU A 260 24.34 -8.22 -8.29
C GLU A 260 25.29 -7.04 -8.54
N ALA A 261 24.79 -5.80 -8.63
CA ALA A 261 25.59 -4.65 -9.04
C ALA A 261 25.39 -3.42 -8.15
N GLU A 262 26.50 -2.86 -7.64
CA GLU A 262 26.53 -1.52 -7.09
C GLU A 262 26.26 -0.49 -8.20
N GLY A 263 25.35 0.46 -7.99
CA GLY A 263 25.24 1.69 -8.78
C GLY A 263 24.12 1.80 -9.83
N GLY A 264 23.07 1.00 -9.76
CA GLY A 264 21.89 1.22 -10.62
C GLY A 264 20.91 2.24 -10.05
N VAL A 265 20.21 2.95 -10.94
CA VAL A 265 19.13 3.88 -10.57
C VAL A 265 17.88 3.07 -10.26
N GLU A 266 17.22 3.39 -9.14
CA GLU A 266 15.89 2.86 -8.86
C GLU A 266 14.93 3.15 -10.03
N SER A 267 14.32 2.13 -10.58
CA SER A 267 13.35 2.25 -11.68
C SER A 267 12.31 1.12 -11.61
N TRP A 268 11.05 1.49 -11.73
CA TRP A 268 9.93 0.56 -11.81
C TRP A 268 9.74 -0.05 -13.21
N THR A 269 10.46 0.46 -14.21
CA THR A 269 10.26 0.16 -15.62
C THR A 269 11.52 -0.34 -16.31
N THR A 270 12.58 -0.64 -15.56
CA THR A 270 13.80 -1.21 -16.14
C THR A 270 13.49 -2.61 -16.64
N GLU A 271 13.79 -2.86 -17.91
CA GLU A 271 13.68 -4.19 -18.50
C GLU A 271 14.65 -5.16 -17.82
N GLY A 272 14.15 -6.29 -17.36
CA GLY A 272 14.93 -7.32 -16.70
C GLY A 272 15.54 -8.30 -17.70
N ASN A 273 16.70 -8.85 -17.34
CA ASN A 273 17.36 -9.85 -18.14
C ASN A 273 16.77 -11.24 -17.85
N MET A 274 16.09 -11.82 -18.86
CA MET A 274 15.41 -13.13 -18.77
C MET A 274 16.37 -14.28 -18.50
N ASP A 275 17.57 -14.25 -19.08
CA ASP A 275 18.55 -15.33 -18.91
C ASP A 275 19.14 -15.31 -17.52
N LYS A 276 19.48 -14.12 -16.98
CA LYS A 276 19.92 -13.96 -15.59
C LYS A 276 18.84 -14.40 -14.61
N MET A 277 17.58 -14.01 -14.84
CA MET A 277 16.46 -14.44 -14.02
C MET A 277 16.37 -15.97 -13.98
N LYS A 278 16.39 -16.65 -15.13
CA LYS A 278 16.32 -18.11 -15.22
C LYS A 278 17.52 -18.78 -14.56
N GLU A 279 18.73 -18.24 -14.73
CA GLU A 279 19.95 -18.81 -14.12
C GLU A 279 19.91 -18.69 -12.58
N TYR A 280 19.45 -17.54 -12.05
CA TYR A 280 19.34 -17.36 -10.59
C TYR A 280 18.40 -18.38 -9.94
N TYR A 281 17.25 -18.66 -10.59
CA TYR A 281 16.28 -19.63 -10.09
C TYR A 281 16.50 -21.06 -10.59
N LYS A 282 17.63 -21.35 -11.24
CA LYS A 282 18.02 -22.70 -11.63
C LYS A 282 18.11 -23.62 -10.41
N GLY A 283 17.52 -24.79 -10.52
CA GLY A 283 17.44 -25.75 -9.40
C GLY A 283 16.27 -25.54 -8.43
N TRP A 284 15.47 -24.49 -8.63
CA TRP A 284 14.18 -24.40 -7.95
C TRP A 284 13.21 -25.47 -8.52
N SER A 285 12.13 -25.72 -7.78
CA SER A 285 11.17 -26.80 -8.09
C SER A 285 10.68 -26.84 -9.54
N THR A 286 10.18 -27.97 -9.97
CA THR A 286 9.64 -28.16 -11.33
C THR A 286 8.53 -27.15 -11.63
N THR A 287 7.64 -26.89 -10.67
CA THR A 287 6.58 -25.88 -10.79
C THR A 287 7.15 -24.49 -11.08
N VAL A 288 8.20 -24.07 -10.35
CA VAL A 288 8.88 -22.80 -10.58
C VAL A 288 9.52 -22.75 -11.96
N GLN A 289 10.24 -23.82 -12.38
CA GLN A 289 10.86 -23.87 -13.71
C GLN A 289 9.82 -23.74 -14.83
N LYS A 290 8.69 -24.41 -14.71
CA LYS A 290 7.58 -24.30 -15.66
C LYS A 290 7.01 -22.88 -15.71
N LEU A 291 6.80 -22.23 -14.54
CA LEU A 291 6.36 -20.84 -14.48
C LEU A 291 7.34 -19.89 -15.19
N LEU A 292 8.64 -20.03 -14.91
CA LEU A 292 9.68 -19.20 -15.53
C LEU A 292 9.78 -19.40 -17.06
N ALA A 293 9.48 -20.59 -17.54
CA ALA A 293 9.43 -20.86 -18.98
C ALA A 293 8.26 -20.15 -19.69
N LEU A 294 7.17 -19.85 -18.97
CA LEU A 294 5.99 -19.15 -19.49
C LEU A 294 6.11 -17.61 -19.41
N VAL A 295 7.09 -17.07 -18.68
CA VAL A 295 7.29 -15.61 -18.55
C VAL A 295 7.60 -15.00 -19.92
N PRO A 296 6.78 -14.05 -20.43
CA PRO A 296 7.02 -13.45 -21.74
C PRO A 296 8.08 -12.34 -21.72
N SER A 297 8.12 -11.60 -20.63
CA SER A 297 9.08 -10.51 -20.34
C SER A 297 9.08 -10.23 -18.85
N THR A 298 10.14 -9.61 -18.36
CA THR A 298 10.24 -9.23 -16.95
C THR A 298 10.75 -7.81 -16.79
N LEU A 299 10.32 -7.15 -15.74
CA LEU A 299 10.93 -5.92 -15.25
C LEU A 299 11.84 -6.26 -14.07
N ASP A 300 12.93 -5.53 -13.92
CA ASP A 300 13.85 -5.67 -12.78
C ASP A 300 13.80 -4.38 -11.93
N TRP A 301 13.33 -4.53 -10.70
CA TRP A 301 13.11 -3.42 -9.78
C TRP A 301 14.04 -3.54 -8.57
N LYS A 302 14.96 -2.60 -8.44
CA LYS A 302 15.82 -2.47 -7.26
C LYS A 302 15.02 -2.01 -6.05
N LEU A 303 15.18 -2.72 -4.95
CA LEU A 303 14.51 -2.38 -3.71
C LEU A 303 15.33 -1.37 -2.92
N MET A 304 14.73 -0.23 -2.69
CA MET A 304 15.30 0.84 -1.90
C MET A 304 14.54 0.99 -0.59
N ASP A 305 15.22 1.40 0.44
CA ASP A 305 14.69 1.63 1.79
C ASP A 305 15.03 3.03 2.29
N ARG A 306 14.27 3.47 3.29
CA ARG A 306 14.48 4.72 4.01
C ARG A 306 14.15 4.52 5.48
N ASP A 307 14.87 5.26 6.34
CA ASP A 307 14.49 5.31 7.76
C ASP A 307 13.16 6.04 7.94
N PRO A 308 12.39 5.67 8.97
CA PRO A 308 11.21 6.43 9.36
C PRO A 308 11.54 7.91 9.60
N LEU A 309 10.74 8.80 9.04
CA LEU A 309 10.91 10.24 9.25
C LEU A 309 10.52 10.64 10.67
N PRO A 310 11.22 11.63 11.27
CA PRO A 310 10.82 12.15 12.58
C PRO A 310 9.50 12.95 12.55
N SER A 311 9.13 13.48 11.39
CA SER A 311 7.87 14.19 11.15
C SER A 311 7.49 14.09 9.67
N TRP A 312 6.19 14.04 9.40
CA TRP A 312 5.60 14.12 8.06
C TRP A 312 5.13 15.52 7.69
N ILE A 313 5.25 16.46 8.63
CA ILE A 313 4.73 17.83 8.52
C ILE A 313 5.91 18.79 8.50
N HIS A 314 5.93 19.70 7.52
CA HIS A 314 6.88 20.78 7.50
C HIS A 314 6.64 21.73 8.69
N LYS A 315 7.70 22.31 9.25
CA LYS A 315 7.66 23.18 10.44
C LYS A 315 6.69 24.36 10.32
N ASP A 316 6.44 24.86 9.10
CA ASP A 316 5.51 25.98 8.85
C ASP A 316 4.03 25.49 8.78
N GLY A 317 3.77 24.18 8.87
CA GLY A 317 2.44 23.61 8.99
C GLY A 317 1.54 23.74 7.76
N LYS A 318 2.11 23.86 6.57
CA LYS A 318 1.38 24.04 5.31
C LYS A 318 1.80 23.05 4.21
N LEU A 319 2.62 22.10 4.58
CA LEU A 319 3.02 20.95 3.75
C LEU A 319 3.03 19.71 4.62
N ALA A 320 2.34 18.66 4.18
CA ALA A 320 2.39 17.33 4.78
C ALA A 320 2.62 16.26 3.71
N LEU A 321 3.23 15.15 4.12
CA LEU A 321 3.51 14.00 3.27
C LEU A 321 2.47 12.90 3.47
N LEU A 322 2.32 12.03 2.44
CA LEU A 322 1.38 10.91 2.44
C LEU A 322 1.97 9.74 1.64
N GLY A 323 1.78 8.51 2.13
CA GLY A 323 2.20 7.28 1.43
C GLY A 323 3.72 7.18 1.29
N ASP A 324 4.22 6.72 0.13
CA ASP A 324 5.66 6.49 -0.08
C ASP A 324 6.52 7.76 -0.02
N SER A 325 5.92 8.95 -0.06
CA SER A 325 6.66 10.20 0.18
C SER A 325 7.10 10.34 1.64
N CYS A 326 6.43 9.71 2.60
CA CYS A 326 6.80 9.75 4.02
C CYS A 326 7.22 8.40 4.60
N HIS A 327 6.63 7.28 4.19
CA HIS A 327 6.91 5.94 4.75
C HIS A 327 7.06 4.86 3.65
N PRO A 328 7.97 5.04 2.67
CA PRO A 328 8.23 4.00 1.69
C PRO A 328 8.65 2.72 2.42
N MET A 329 8.15 1.58 1.98
CA MET A 329 8.42 0.32 2.65
C MET A 329 8.67 -0.82 1.67
N LEU A 330 9.42 -1.81 2.13
CA LEU A 330 9.70 -3.01 1.35
C LEU A 330 8.41 -3.81 1.10
N PRO A 331 8.29 -4.48 -0.07
CA PRO A 331 7.04 -5.11 -0.48
C PRO A 331 6.69 -6.41 0.27
N TYR A 332 7.54 -6.85 1.19
CA TYR A 332 7.45 -8.17 1.84
C TYR A 332 6.19 -8.39 2.71
N ARG A 333 5.45 -7.34 3.03
CA ARG A 333 4.15 -7.43 3.72
C ARG A 333 2.96 -6.99 2.87
N ALA A 334 3.21 -6.49 1.66
CA ALA A 334 2.19 -5.96 0.75
C ALA A 334 1.28 -4.89 1.38
N GLN A 335 1.82 -4.02 2.28
CA GLN A 335 1.05 -3.03 3.03
C GLN A 335 1.34 -1.57 2.66
N GLY A 336 2.28 -1.28 1.74
CA GLY A 336 2.58 0.11 1.35
C GLY A 336 1.35 0.84 0.80
N LEU A 337 0.64 0.22 -0.14
CA LEU A 337 -0.63 0.74 -0.65
C LEU A 337 -1.67 0.91 0.47
N ALA A 338 -1.77 -0.07 1.37
CA ALA A 338 -2.74 -0.02 2.46
C ALA A 338 -2.48 1.18 3.37
N MET A 339 -1.23 1.44 3.72
CA MET A 339 -0.89 2.61 4.53
C MET A 339 -1.26 3.93 3.84
N ALA A 340 -0.99 4.05 2.53
CA ALA A 340 -1.36 5.26 1.76
C ALA A 340 -2.88 5.48 1.67
N ILE A 341 -3.68 4.42 1.51
CA ILE A 341 -5.16 4.50 1.51
C ILE A 341 -5.71 4.87 2.89
N GLU A 342 -5.16 4.29 3.95
CA GLU A 342 -5.52 4.65 5.33
C GLU A 342 -5.14 6.10 5.65
N ASP A 343 -3.98 6.58 5.20
CA ASP A 343 -3.55 7.98 5.33
C ASP A 343 -4.57 8.91 4.69
N ALA A 344 -4.99 8.60 3.47
CA ALA A 344 -5.98 9.37 2.72
C ALA A 344 -7.33 9.45 3.46
N ALA A 345 -7.82 8.33 3.99
CA ALA A 345 -9.06 8.26 4.75
C ALA A 345 -8.99 9.13 6.01
N VAL A 346 -7.93 8.98 6.81
CA VAL A 346 -7.74 9.78 8.03
C VAL A 346 -7.61 11.26 7.68
N LEU A 347 -6.83 11.62 6.65
CA LEU A 347 -6.63 13.01 6.25
C LEU A 347 -7.97 13.66 5.86
N GLY A 348 -8.76 13.02 5.01
CA GLY A 348 -10.08 13.52 4.62
C GLY A 348 -11.05 13.63 5.80
N ASN A 349 -11.09 12.61 6.68
CA ASN A 349 -11.97 12.61 7.85
C ASN A 349 -11.63 13.78 8.79
N ILE A 350 -10.37 13.94 9.15
CA ILE A 350 -9.92 15.02 10.06
C ILE A 350 -10.15 16.40 9.44
N PHE A 351 -9.85 16.58 8.15
CA PHE A 351 -10.06 17.85 7.46
C PHE A 351 -11.53 18.19 7.17
N SER A 352 -12.45 17.22 7.26
CA SER A 352 -13.89 17.50 7.20
C SER A 352 -14.40 18.39 8.34
N HIS A 353 -13.62 18.54 9.42
CA HIS A 353 -13.91 19.41 10.55
C HIS A 353 -13.35 20.84 10.39
N CYS A 354 -12.64 21.16 9.32
CA CYS A 354 -11.99 22.44 9.12
C CYS A 354 -13.01 23.58 9.05
N SER A 355 -12.87 24.58 9.90
CA SER A 355 -13.74 25.78 9.95
C SER A 355 -12.95 27.09 9.92
N ASP A 356 -11.61 27.03 10.08
CA ASP A 356 -10.72 28.18 10.03
C ASP A 356 -9.32 27.78 9.54
N ARG A 357 -8.61 28.68 8.83
CA ARG A 357 -7.25 28.41 8.32
C ARG A 357 -6.22 28.17 9.41
N SER A 358 -6.40 28.77 10.59
CA SER A 358 -5.50 28.55 11.74
C SER A 358 -5.51 27.09 12.23
N GLN A 359 -6.54 26.31 11.85
CA GLN A 359 -6.69 24.91 12.23
C GLN A 359 -5.86 23.96 11.36
N ILE A 360 -5.30 24.41 10.22
CA ILE A 360 -4.54 23.55 9.30
C ILE A 360 -3.45 22.80 10.05
N LEU A 361 -2.57 23.48 10.75
CA LEU A 361 -1.46 22.84 11.49
C LEU A 361 -1.96 21.88 12.58
N PRO A 362 -2.91 22.23 13.46
CA PRO A 362 -3.52 21.29 14.39
C PRO A 362 -4.12 20.04 13.73
N LEU A 363 -4.86 20.20 12.62
CA LEU A 363 -5.45 19.07 11.89
C LEU A 363 -4.39 18.17 11.28
N LEU A 364 -3.27 18.72 10.77
CA LEU A 364 -2.14 17.92 10.28
C LEU A 364 -1.49 17.13 11.42
N TYR A 365 -1.34 17.72 12.62
CA TYR A 365 -0.85 16.97 13.79
C TYR A 365 -1.79 15.83 14.19
N ALA A 366 -3.11 16.03 14.12
CA ALA A 366 -4.09 14.97 14.33
C ALA A 366 -3.90 13.83 13.32
N TYR A 367 -3.75 14.15 12.03
CA TYR A 367 -3.43 13.20 10.98
C TYR A 367 -2.15 12.40 11.31
N GLN A 368 -1.05 13.10 11.58
CA GLN A 368 0.22 12.45 11.91
C GLN A 368 0.10 11.56 13.16
N SER A 369 -0.55 12.03 14.23
CA SER A 369 -0.68 11.27 15.47
C SER A 369 -1.46 9.96 15.30
N LEU A 370 -2.45 9.94 14.43
CA LEU A 370 -3.24 8.75 14.12
C LEU A 370 -2.48 7.74 13.23
N ARG A 371 -1.56 8.23 12.40
CA ARG A 371 -0.96 7.41 11.35
C ARG A 371 0.49 7.01 11.60
N TYR A 372 1.25 7.86 12.28
CA TYR A 372 2.71 7.74 12.39
C TYR A 372 3.15 6.40 12.96
N ASP A 373 2.69 6.02 14.13
CA ASP A 373 3.13 4.80 14.81
C ASP A 373 2.74 3.55 14.01
N ARG A 374 1.53 3.54 13.44
CA ARG A 374 1.05 2.42 12.64
C ARG A 374 1.83 2.24 11.33
N ALA A 375 2.04 3.32 10.57
CA ALA A 375 2.77 3.26 9.31
C ALA A 375 4.25 2.93 9.55
N THR A 376 4.88 3.54 10.56
CA THR A 376 6.28 3.29 10.93
C THR A 376 6.50 1.86 11.41
N ALA A 377 5.61 1.32 12.26
CA ALA A 377 5.67 -0.07 12.68
C ALA A 377 5.52 -1.04 11.49
N THR A 378 4.64 -0.70 10.52
CA THR A 378 4.46 -1.48 9.30
C THR A 378 5.71 -1.42 8.41
N GLN A 379 6.30 -0.23 8.23
CA GLN A 379 7.55 -0.01 7.49
C GLN A 379 8.67 -0.86 8.10
N THR A 380 8.91 -0.76 9.39
CA THR A 380 9.96 -1.51 10.11
C THR A 380 9.73 -3.01 10.04
N SER A 381 8.49 -3.47 10.22
CA SER A 381 8.17 -4.90 10.20
C SER A 381 8.21 -5.52 8.78
N SER A 382 8.21 -4.70 7.73
CA SER A 382 8.34 -5.20 6.36
C SER A 382 9.66 -5.92 6.13
N SER A 383 10.75 -5.45 6.73
CA SER A 383 12.08 -6.08 6.63
C SER A 383 12.17 -7.45 7.33
N LEU A 384 11.30 -7.74 8.29
CA LEU A 384 11.31 -9.02 9.02
C LEU A 384 10.99 -10.21 8.10
N ASN A 385 10.03 -10.07 7.19
CA ASN A 385 9.68 -11.15 6.26
C ASN A 385 10.82 -11.47 5.29
N ARG A 386 11.62 -10.47 4.90
CA ARG A 386 12.85 -10.71 4.14
C ARG A 386 13.74 -11.73 4.86
N TYR A 387 14.05 -11.48 6.13
CA TYR A 387 14.90 -12.36 6.91
C TYR A 387 14.32 -13.76 7.07
N ILE A 388 13.00 -13.86 7.32
CA ILE A 388 12.31 -15.15 7.49
C ILE A 388 12.34 -15.97 6.21
N PHE A 389 12.07 -15.34 5.04
CA PHE A 389 11.90 -16.05 3.77
C PHE A 389 13.23 -16.45 3.13
N HIS A 390 14.28 -15.65 3.31
CA HIS A 390 15.57 -15.80 2.62
C HIS A 390 16.59 -16.62 3.42
N LYS A 391 16.19 -17.31 4.48
CA LYS A 391 17.10 -18.14 5.27
C LYS A 391 17.80 -19.19 4.38
N PRO A 392 19.15 -19.34 4.51
CA PRO A 392 19.86 -20.43 3.88
C PRO A 392 19.36 -21.77 4.41
N ASP A 393 19.49 -22.83 3.61
CA ASP A 393 19.17 -24.18 4.06
C ASP A 393 20.06 -24.56 5.25
N GLY A 394 19.46 -25.20 6.25
CA GLY A 394 20.14 -25.61 7.48
C GLY A 394 19.26 -25.43 8.73
N PRO A 395 19.84 -25.53 9.93
CA PRO A 395 19.09 -25.62 11.19
C PRO A 395 18.09 -24.48 11.44
N GLU A 396 18.43 -23.24 11.07
CA GLU A 396 17.54 -22.10 11.26
C GLU A 396 16.33 -22.16 10.32
N GLN A 397 16.52 -22.65 9.09
CA GLN A 397 15.45 -22.86 8.13
C GLN A 397 14.56 -24.02 8.57
N GLU A 398 15.15 -25.11 9.05
CA GLU A 398 14.40 -26.29 9.54
C GLU A 398 13.52 -25.92 10.75
N GLU A 399 14.03 -25.11 11.67
CA GLU A 399 13.25 -24.56 12.78
C GLU A 399 12.08 -23.70 12.30
N ARG A 400 12.33 -22.75 11.40
CA ARG A 400 11.28 -21.95 10.76
C ARG A 400 10.20 -22.84 10.14
N ASP A 401 10.59 -23.83 9.37
CA ASP A 401 9.66 -24.73 8.68
C ASP A 401 8.83 -25.56 9.68
N ARG A 402 9.44 -26.01 10.78
CA ARG A 402 8.75 -26.71 11.85
C ARG A 402 7.68 -25.83 12.53
N GLU A 403 8.02 -24.57 12.83
CA GLU A 403 7.07 -23.61 13.38
C GLU A 403 5.91 -23.33 12.44
N MET A 404 6.19 -23.15 11.13
CA MET A 404 5.17 -22.90 10.12
C MET A 404 4.23 -24.09 9.93
N ARG A 405 4.75 -25.34 9.92
CA ARG A 405 3.92 -26.55 9.86
C ARG A 405 3.01 -26.67 11.08
N ALA A 406 3.54 -26.38 12.26
CA ALA A 406 2.77 -26.42 13.49
C ALA A 406 1.62 -25.38 13.48
N ALA A 407 1.85 -24.19 12.94
CA ALA A 407 0.80 -23.18 12.78
C ALA A 407 -0.24 -23.60 11.72
N MET A 408 0.21 -24.21 10.63
CA MET A 408 -0.68 -24.75 9.60
C MET A 408 -1.61 -25.84 10.14
N GLU A 409 -1.07 -26.79 10.91
CA GLU A 409 -1.87 -27.85 11.53
C GLU A 409 -2.96 -27.30 12.44
N ASP A 410 -2.64 -26.27 13.24
CA ASP A 410 -3.62 -25.61 14.11
C ASP A 410 -4.69 -24.86 13.29
N SER A 411 -4.30 -24.16 12.23
CA SER A 411 -5.22 -23.48 11.31
C SER A 411 -6.18 -24.47 10.62
N LEU A 412 -5.69 -25.64 10.21
CA LEU A 412 -6.52 -26.70 9.61
C LEU A 412 -7.48 -27.34 10.62
N ARG A 413 -7.09 -27.49 11.90
CA ARG A 413 -7.99 -27.92 12.97
C ARG A 413 -9.13 -26.94 13.18
N VAL A 414 -8.80 -25.65 13.31
CA VAL A 414 -9.80 -24.59 13.47
C VAL A 414 -10.77 -24.56 12.28
N ALA A 415 -10.26 -24.73 11.06
CA ALA A 415 -11.11 -24.81 9.86
C ALA A 415 -12.09 -26.00 9.88
N ARG A 416 -11.77 -27.10 10.60
CA ARG A 416 -12.65 -28.26 10.84
C ARG A 416 -13.61 -28.07 12.02
N GLY A 417 -13.60 -26.89 12.67
CA GLY A 417 -14.44 -26.58 13.83
C GLY A 417 -13.87 -27.08 15.18
N GLU A 418 -12.62 -27.52 15.22
CA GLU A 418 -11.92 -27.88 16.44
C GLU A 418 -11.40 -26.62 17.16
N LYS A 419 -11.13 -26.70 18.46
CA LYS A 419 -10.51 -25.58 19.19
C LYS A 419 -9.02 -25.48 18.85
N SER A 420 -8.53 -24.23 18.68
CA SER A 420 -7.09 -23.98 18.62
C SER A 420 -6.41 -24.47 19.90
N THR A 421 -5.29 -25.14 19.75
CA THR A 421 -4.47 -25.66 20.87
C THR A 421 -3.24 -24.79 21.12
N ARG A 422 -3.02 -23.73 20.35
CA ARG A 422 -1.81 -22.92 20.38
C ARG A 422 -2.11 -21.42 20.44
N VAL A 423 -1.29 -20.71 21.17
CA VAL A 423 -1.18 -19.24 21.08
C VAL A 423 -0.13 -18.96 20.01
N LEU A 424 -0.58 -18.61 18.81
CA LEU A 424 0.30 -18.35 17.66
C LEU A 424 0.81 -16.90 17.67
N THR A 425 1.44 -16.45 18.76
CA THR A 425 2.13 -15.17 18.83
C THR A 425 3.63 -15.37 18.59
N GLY A 426 4.22 -14.52 17.73
CA GLY A 426 5.63 -14.60 17.39
C GLY A 426 6.00 -15.70 16.39
N ASN A 427 5.02 -16.36 15.75
CA ASN A 427 5.26 -17.41 14.78
C ASN A 427 5.99 -16.89 13.53
N ALA A 428 6.85 -17.72 12.94
CA ALA A 428 7.54 -17.41 11.68
C ALA A 428 6.57 -17.15 10.52
N ASN A 429 5.40 -17.81 10.50
CA ASN A 429 4.31 -17.43 9.61
C ASN A 429 3.58 -16.19 10.19
N GLN A 430 3.96 -15.00 9.74
CA GLN A 430 3.42 -13.73 10.23
C GLN A 430 1.92 -13.55 9.98
N TRP A 431 1.34 -14.24 9.00
CA TRP A 431 -0.10 -14.21 8.70
C TRP A 431 -0.91 -15.16 9.59
N ALA A 432 -0.26 -16.17 10.19
CA ALA A 432 -0.87 -17.02 11.21
C ALA A 432 -0.86 -16.40 12.62
N ASP A 433 -0.14 -15.30 12.83
CA ASP A 433 -0.12 -14.55 14.08
C ASP A 433 -1.41 -13.74 14.23
N LYS A 434 -2.36 -14.25 15.00
CA LYS A 434 -3.68 -13.61 15.19
C LYS A 434 -3.58 -12.19 15.71
N LYS A 435 -2.67 -11.91 16.66
CA LYS A 435 -2.51 -10.56 17.21
C LYS A 435 -2.04 -9.57 16.14
N LYS A 436 -1.10 -9.97 15.29
CA LYS A 436 -0.62 -9.14 14.18
C LYS A 436 -1.72 -8.95 13.13
N SER A 437 -2.48 -9.99 12.83
CA SER A 437 -3.60 -9.93 11.91
C SER A 437 -4.71 -9.02 12.42
N ASP A 438 -5.04 -9.06 13.71
CA ASP A 438 -6.03 -8.16 14.32
C ASP A 438 -5.60 -6.69 14.24
N ILE A 439 -4.34 -6.39 14.56
CA ILE A 439 -3.80 -5.04 14.45
C ILE A 439 -3.80 -4.56 12.99
N GLN A 440 -3.47 -5.44 12.04
CA GLN A 440 -3.35 -5.07 10.63
C GLN A 440 -4.70 -4.95 9.94
N TYR A 441 -5.54 -6.00 10.01
CA TYR A 441 -6.78 -6.12 9.24
C TYR A 441 -8.01 -5.56 9.96
N GLY A 442 -7.97 -5.54 11.30
CA GLY A 442 -9.06 -4.98 12.13
C GLY A 442 -9.10 -3.46 12.17
N TYR A 443 -8.03 -2.78 11.73
CA TYR A 443 -7.97 -1.32 11.74
C TYR A 443 -8.94 -0.71 10.70
N ASP A 444 -9.81 0.20 11.17
CA ASP A 444 -10.67 1.03 10.34
C ASP A 444 -10.26 2.50 10.49
N ALA A 445 -9.65 3.06 9.44
CA ALA A 445 -9.07 4.39 9.48
C ALA A 445 -10.09 5.50 9.73
N ASP A 446 -11.31 5.36 9.19
CA ASP A 446 -12.39 6.33 9.43
C ASP A 446 -12.90 6.26 10.88
N GLU A 447 -13.10 5.05 11.41
CA GLU A 447 -13.56 4.87 12.79
C GLU A 447 -12.53 5.37 13.80
N GLU A 448 -11.26 5.10 13.57
CA GLU A 448 -10.17 5.58 14.44
C GLU A 448 -10.05 7.11 14.41
N ALA A 449 -10.24 7.73 13.24
CA ALA A 449 -10.30 9.17 13.11
C ALA A 449 -11.50 9.78 13.87
N GLU A 450 -12.69 9.17 13.78
CA GLU A 450 -13.89 9.60 14.51
C GLU A 450 -13.70 9.44 16.03
N LYS A 451 -13.19 8.31 16.51
CA LYS A 451 -12.90 8.07 17.93
C LYS A 451 -11.92 9.11 18.48
N TRP A 452 -10.83 9.33 17.73
CA TRP A 452 -9.84 10.32 18.09
C TRP A 452 -10.44 11.73 18.17
N TRP A 453 -11.27 12.11 17.18
CA TRP A 453 -11.91 13.41 17.15
C TRP A 453 -12.86 13.61 18.32
N LEU A 454 -13.67 12.63 18.68
CA LEU A 454 -14.57 12.69 19.83
C LEU A 454 -13.80 12.92 21.14
N ALA A 455 -12.63 12.33 21.27
CA ALA A 455 -11.79 12.47 22.46
C ALA A 455 -11.00 13.80 22.52
N ASN A 456 -10.52 14.29 21.37
CA ASN A 456 -9.50 15.35 21.30
C ASN A 456 -9.95 16.61 20.55
N GLY A 457 -10.99 16.55 19.73
CA GLY A 457 -11.38 17.62 18.80
C GLY A 457 -11.67 18.95 19.50
N ASN A 458 -12.41 18.96 20.60
CA ASN A 458 -12.72 20.16 21.35
C ASN A 458 -11.45 20.81 21.92
N ARG A 459 -10.51 20.02 22.47
CA ARG A 459 -9.24 20.50 23.00
C ARG A 459 -8.36 21.06 21.88
N LEU A 460 -8.33 20.39 20.73
CA LEU A 460 -7.59 20.86 19.56
C LEU A 460 -8.09 22.23 19.10
N MET A 461 -9.42 22.42 19.02
CA MET A 461 -10.03 23.67 18.56
C MET A 461 -9.88 24.81 19.53
N THR A 462 -9.75 24.54 20.84
CA THR A 462 -9.55 25.58 21.86
C THR A 462 -8.09 26.04 22.01
N LEU A 463 -7.13 25.21 21.63
CA LEU A 463 -5.70 25.52 21.66
C LEU A 463 -5.24 26.46 20.53
N VAL A 464 -6.01 26.55 19.45
CA VAL A 464 -5.70 27.34 18.25
C VAL A 464 -5.54 28.84 18.49
N PRO A 465 -6.28 29.52 19.41
CA PRO A 465 -6.14 30.97 19.62
C PRO A 465 -4.95 31.42 20.47
N SER A 466 -4.28 30.50 21.18
CA SER A 466 -3.42 30.93 22.30
C SER A 466 -1.93 30.58 22.20
N ILE A 467 -1.45 29.79 21.23
CA ILE A 467 -0.04 29.34 21.28
C ILE A 467 0.55 29.18 19.89
N GLY A 468 1.71 29.80 19.65
CA GLY A 468 2.69 29.26 18.70
C GLY A 468 3.13 27.89 19.19
N LEU A 469 2.45 26.82 18.76
CA LEU A 469 2.65 25.44 19.23
C LEU A 469 4.06 24.97 18.90
N LYS A 470 4.87 24.72 19.91
CA LYS A 470 6.09 23.93 19.79
C LYS A 470 5.70 22.44 19.64
N PRO A 471 6.40 21.64 18.83
CA PRO A 471 6.12 20.20 18.62
C PRO A 471 5.99 19.36 19.90
N SER A 472 6.60 19.82 21.01
CA SER A 472 6.59 19.14 22.30
C SER A 472 5.22 19.07 23.00
N VAL A 473 4.26 19.91 22.64
CA VAL A 473 2.94 19.96 23.31
C VAL A 473 2.01 18.85 22.80
N VAL A 474 2.16 18.43 21.53
CA VAL A 474 1.33 17.36 20.95
C VAL A 474 1.77 15.97 21.44
N HIS A 475 3.07 15.78 21.75
CA HIS A 475 3.57 14.55 22.38
C HIS A 475 3.05 14.33 23.81
N SER A 476 2.66 15.38 24.53
CA SER A 476 2.08 15.26 25.89
C SER A 476 0.61 14.81 25.87
N ILE A 477 -0.11 15.04 24.76
CA ILE A 477 -1.52 14.60 24.61
C ILE A 477 -1.63 13.08 24.50
N ASN A 478 -0.58 12.41 23.98
CA ASN A 478 -0.56 10.95 23.74
C ASN A 478 0.06 10.12 24.88
N ARG A 479 0.55 10.73 25.99
CA ARG A 479 1.19 9.98 27.09
C ARG A 479 0.27 9.64 28.27
N ASP A 480 -0.95 10.14 28.27
CA ASP A 480 -1.91 9.92 29.38
C ASP A 480 -2.94 8.81 29.08
N HIS A 481 -2.61 7.87 28.14
CA HIS A 481 -3.44 6.66 27.89
C HIS A 481 -2.60 5.40 27.79
#